data_f5b4a4390cec93e9c54a62bb596e7908
#
_entry.id   f5b4a4390cec93e9c54a62bb596e7908
#
_cell.length_a   1.000
_cell.length_b   1.000
_cell.length_c   1.000
_cell.angle_alpha   90.00
_cell.angle_beta   90.00
_cell.angle_gamma   90.00
#
_symmetry.space_group_name_H-M   'P 1'
#
loop_
_entity.id
_entity.type
_entity.pdbx_description
1 polymer ?
#
loop_
_entity_poly.entity_id
_entity_poly.type
_entity_poly.pdbx_seq_one_letter_code
_entity_poly.pdbx_strand_id
1 'polypeptide(L)'
;ALLAGVMVLAMLTACGGGGGSGSPIAPGSDVEKAEAFYMDVYNAMLEAEYQNDTTLKAEAKKVLEDSLDDNGALKSGKKMTVTLESDNAFVQTAITIVPADANSSTPLGLTSEQLTQAMAQKDKAIAEVKGQVGNSMATLKKCTKKMAVGAVKKGDKTYVAIAMTMDLSSVMQ
;
A
#
# COMPACT_ATOMS: atom_id res chain seq x y z
N ALA A 1 1.38 -8.02 12.96
CA ALA A 1 2.52 -7.14 13.27
C ALA A 1 3.55 -7.09 12.13
N LEU A 2 3.82 -8.19 11.43
CA LEU A 2 4.76 -8.24 10.29
C LEU A 2 4.31 -7.39 9.09
N LEU A 3 3.01 -7.39 8.78
CA LEU A 3 2.46 -6.66 7.64
C LEU A 3 2.60 -5.15 7.81
N ALA A 4 2.33 -4.64 9.01
CA ALA A 4 2.39 -3.22 9.29
C ALA A 4 3.82 -2.64 9.14
N GLY A 5 4.83 -3.39 9.58
CA GLY A 5 6.22 -2.95 9.50
C GLY A 5 6.75 -2.84 8.07
N VAL A 6 6.34 -3.75 7.19
CA VAL A 6 6.76 -3.76 5.78
C VAL A 6 6.09 -2.65 4.97
N MET A 7 4.82 -2.38 5.24
CA MET A 7 4.07 -1.35 4.51
C MET A 7 4.59 0.06 4.74
N VAL A 8 5.13 0.30 5.91
CA VAL A 8 5.60 1.62 6.32
C VAL A 8 6.93 2.01 5.69
N LEU A 9 7.83 1.06 5.53
CA LEU A 9 9.17 1.32 5.00
C LEU A 9 9.14 1.84 3.55
N ALA A 10 8.19 1.40 2.74
CA ALA A 10 8.02 1.85 1.36
C ALA A 10 7.63 3.34 1.22
N MET A 11 7.20 3.97 2.32
CA MET A 11 6.65 5.32 2.31
C MET A 11 7.63 6.40 2.70
N LEU A 12 8.52 6.10 3.63
CA LEU A 12 9.43 7.09 4.23
C LEU A 12 10.43 7.64 3.21
N THR A 13 10.69 6.90 2.15
CA THR A 13 11.67 7.28 1.14
C THR A 13 11.08 8.09 -0.03
N ALA A 14 9.77 7.98 -0.28
CA ALA A 14 9.13 8.70 -1.37
C ALA A 14 8.89 10.20 -1.09
N CYS A 15 8.90 10.62 0.18
CA CYS A 15 8.65 12.01 0.58
C CYS A 15 9.92 12.82 0.92
N GLY A 16 11.09 12.23 0.87
CA GLY A 16 12.37 12.85 1.21
C GLY A 16 13.08 13.52 0.04
N GLY A 17 12.75 14.76 -0.22
CA GLY A 17 13.68 15.77 -0.71
C GLY A 17 14.23 15.70 -2.14
N GLY A 18 13.89 16.67 -2.93
CA GLY A 18 14.79 17.28 -3.90
C GLY A 18 14.68 16.83 -5.36
N GLY A 19 14.12 17.71 -6.14
CA GLY A 19 14.40 17.98 -7.53
C GLY A 19 15.03 16.89 -8.41
N GLY A 20 14.21 16.18 -9.15
CA GLY A 20 14.63 15.34 -10.24
C GLY A 20 13.77 15.61 -11.47
N SER A 21 14.41 15.95 -12.56
CA SER A 21 13.84 16.23 -13.86
C SER A 21 12.93 15.12 -14.37
N GLY A 22 11.78 15.55 -14.94
CA GLY A 22 10.67 14.77 -15.33
C GLY A 22 10.92 13.49 -16.12
N SER A 23 10.45 12.40 -15.52
CA SER A 23 9.97 11.26 -16.30
C SER A 23 8.58 11.58 -16.85
N PRO A 24 8.20 11.04 -18.04
CA PRO A 24 6.89 11.31 -18.62
C PRO A 24 5.80 10.89 -17.62
N ILE A 25 4.86 11.82 -17.39
CA ILE A 25 3.71 11.59 -16.52
C ILE A 25 2.87 10.50 -17.16
N ALA A 26 2.67 9.39 -16.45
CA ALA A 26 1.77 8.34 -16.90
C ALA A 26 0.35 8.90 -17.08
N PRO A 27 -0.35 8.59 -18.19
CA PRO A 27 -1.73 8.99 -18.36
C PRO A 27 -2.61 8.34 -17.27
N GLY A 28 -3.63 9.04 -16.82
CA GLY A 28 -4.57 8.55 -15.83
C GLY A 28 -4.83 9.54 -14.70
N SER A 29 -5.86 9.27 -13.91
CA SER A 29 -6.18 10.03 -12.70
C SER A 29 -5.13 9.79 -11.60
N ASP A 30 -5.09 10.67 -10.60
CA ASP A 30 -4.23 10.48 -9.43
C ASP A 30 -4.49 9.14 -8.73
N VAL A 31 -5.76 8.71 -8.69
CA VAL A 31 -6.15 7.40 -8.15
C VAL A 31 -5.49 6.26 -8.92
N GLU A 32 -5.60 6.25 -10.24
CA GLU A 32 -5.00 5.21 -11.08
C GLU A 32 -3.48 5.21 -11.01
N LYS A 33 -2.86 6.39 -10.98
CA LYS A 33 -1.41 6.54 -10.80
C LYS A 33 -0.94 5.99 -9.45
N ALA A 34 -1.66 6.29 -8.38
CA ALA A 34 -1.34 5.78 -7.05
C ALA A 34 -1.50 4.26 -6.98
N GLU A 35 -2.58 3.71 -7.53
CA GLU A 35 -2.80 2.26 -7.59
C GLU A 35 -1.66 1.57 -8.34
N ALA A 36 -1.29 2.06 -9.51
CA ALA A 36 -0.21 1.50 -10.31
C ALA A 36 1.16 1.62 -9.62
N PHE A 37 1.45 2.77 -9.02
CA PHE A 37 2.70 3.01 -8.30
C PHE A 37 2.89 2.01 -7.16
N TYR A 38 1.89 1.86 -6.30
CA TYR A 38 1.99 0.93 -5.18
C TYR A 38 1.99 -0.54 -5.60
N MET A 39 1.26 -0.90 -6.65
CA MET A 39 1.35 -2.24 -7.23
C MET A 39 2.78 -2.55 -7.72
N ASP A 40 3.41 -1.63 -8.43
CA ASP A 40 4.77 -1.79 -8.93
C ASP A 40 5.78 -1.93 -7.77
N VAL A 41 5.67 -1.07 -6.76
CA VAL A 41 6.55 -1.11 -5.57
C VAL A 41 6.42 -2.44 -4.85
N TYR A 42 5.20 -2.89 -4.56
CA TYR A 42 4.98 -4.15 -3.84
C TYR A 42 5.38 -5.37 -4.66
N ASN A 43 5.08 -5.39 -5.96
CA ASN A 43 5.55 -6.46 -6.85
C ASN A 43 7.06 -6.55 -6.88
N ALA A 44 7.74 -5.42 -6.97
CA ALA A 44 9.21 -5.39 -6.95
C ALA A 44 9.78 -5.85 -5.60
N MET A 45 9.15 -5.45 -4.48
CA MET A 45 9.55 -5.88 -3.13
C MET A 45 9.35 -7.37 -2.92
N LEU A 46 8.23 -7.92 -3.35
CA LEU A 46 7.89 -9.34 -3.22
C LEU A 46 8.55 -10.19 -4.32
N GLU A 47 9.25 -9.57 -5.26
CA GLU A 47 9.77 -10.24 -6.47
C GLU A 47 8.69 -11.10 -7.15
N ALA A 48 7.54 -10.51 -7.38
CA ALA A 48 6.33 -11.14 -7.89
C ALA A 48 5.69 -10.28 -8.98
N GLU A 49 4.69 -10.82 -9.65
CA GLU A 49 3.94 -10.17 -10.72
C GLU A 49 2.42 -10.28 -10.45
N TYR A 50 2.00 -9.88 -9.24
CA TYR A 50 0.58 -9.86 -8.92
C TYR A 50 -0.13 -8.85 -9.80
N GLN A 51 -1.28 -9.26 -10.34
CA GLN A 51 -2.22 -8.33 -10.95
C GLN A 51 -3.04 -7.64 -9.84
N ASN A 52 -3.44 -6.40 -10.07
CA ASN A 52 -4.31 -5.69 -9.13
C ASN A 52 -5.70 -6.37 -9.11
N ASP A 53 -5.91 -7.28 -8.17
CA ASP A 53 -7.14 -8.08 -8.07
C ASP A 53 -8.37 -7.18 -7.95
N THR A 54 -9.33 -7.32 -8.85
CA THR A 54 -10.48 -6.41 -8.96
C THR A 54 -11.36 -6.44 -7.71
N THR A 55 -11.58 -7.61 -7.13
CA THR A 55 -12.43 -7.78 -5.94
C THR A 55 -11.74 -7.19 -4.71
N LEU A 56 -10.47 -7.52 -4.48
CA LEU A 56 -9.71 -6.97 -3.37
C LEU A 56 -9.51 -5.45 -3.49
N LYS A 57 -9.32 -4.95 -4.70
CA LYS A 57 -9.25 -3.51 -4.98
C LYS A 57 -10.55 -2.79 -4.58
N ALA A 58 -11.70 -3.37 -4.91
CA ALA A 58 -12.99 -2.81 -4.50
C ALA A 58 -13.15 -2.79 -2.97
N GLU A 59 -12.73 -3.85 -2.28
CA GLU A 59 -12.73 -3.91 -0.82
C GLU A 59 -11.76 -2.88 -0.20
N ALA A 60 -10.57 -2.72 -0.77
CA ALA A 60 -9.61 -1.71 -0.32
C ALA A 60 -10.17 -0.28 -0.45
N LYS A 61 -10.83 0.04 -1.56
CA LYS A 61 -11.51 1.33 -1.75
C LYS A 61 -12.63 1.54 -0.75
N LYS A 62 -13.44 0.52 -0.52
CA LYS A 62 -14.52 0.56 0.47
C LYS A 62 -14.00 0.82 1.88
N VAL A 63 -12.91 0.16 2.28
CA VAL A 63 -12.26 0.42 3.58
C VAL A 63 -11.83 1.87 3.70
N LEU A 64 -11.24 2.46 2.65
CA LEU A 64 -10.86 3.87 2.64
C LEU A 64 -12.08 4.79 2.79
N GLU A 65 -13.14 4.57 2.03
CA GLU A 65 -14.37 5.37 2.08
C GLU A 65 -15.06 5.27 3.44
N ASP A 66 -15.14 4.07 4.00
CA ASP A 66 -15.78 3.82 5.29
C ASP A 66 -14.95 4.35 6.47
N SER A 67 -13.63 4.37 6.34
CA SER A 67 -12.71 4.70 7.43
C SER A 67 -12.26 6.16 7.45
N LEU A 68 -12.24 6.84 6.31
CA LEU A 68 -11.77 8.22 6.19
C LEU A 68 -12.94 9.21 6.09
N ASP A 69 -12.80 10.33 6.77
CA ASP A 69 -13.71 11.49 6.58
C ASP A 69 -13.36 12.26 5.28
N ASP A 70 -14.08 13.34 5.04
CA ASP A 70 -13.91 14.16 3.82
C ASP A 70 -12.54 14.87 3.77
N ASN A 71 -11.86 15.01 4.90
CA ASN A 71 -10.53 15.59 5.02
C ASN A 71 -9.42 14.52 4.96
N GLY A 72 -9.79 13.25 4.85
CA GLY A 72 -8.85 12.13 4.84
C GLY A 72 -8.33 11.71 6.22
N ALA A 73 -8.92 12.21 7.28
CA ALA A 73 -8.60 11.77 8.63
C ALA A 73 -9.37 10.48 8.99
N LEU A 74 -8.75 9.65 9.83
CA LEU A 74 -9.37 8.41 10.29
C LEU A 74 -10.56 8.75 11.20
N LYS A 75 -11.75 8.25 10.85
CA LYS A 75 -12.98 8.42 11.65
C LYS A 75 -12.82 7.75 13.01
N SER A 76 -13.51 8.29 14.01
CA SER A 76 -13.53 7.71 15.37
C SER A 76 -13.94 6.23 15.36
N GLY A 77 -13.19 5.40 16.08
CA GLY A 77 -13.43 3.96 16.18
C GLY A 77 -12.96 3.13 14.97
N LYS A 78 -12.46 3.76 13.91
CA LYS A 78 -11.87 3.06 12.76
C LYS A 78 -10.41 2.75 13.00
N LYS A 79 -9.90 1.75 12.29
CA LYS A 79 -8.51 1.28 12.39
C LYS A 79 -7.81 1.41 11.03
N MET A 80 -6.50 1.58 11.08
CA MET A 80 -5.65 1.59 9.87
C MET A 80 -5.59 0.24 9.17
N THR A 81 -5.80 -0.85 9.90
CA THR A 81 -5.83 -2.20 9.34
C THR A 81 -7.16 -2.88 9.67
N VAL A 82 -7.77 -3.46 8.66
CA VAL A 82 -8.99 -4.26 8.75
C VAL A 82 -8.65 -5.67 8.27
N THR A 83 -9.07 -6.66 9.05
CA THR A 83 -8.98 -8.06 8.65
C THR A 83 -10.37 -8.53 8.22
N LEU A 84 -10.47 -9.09 7.04
CA LEU A 84 -11.69 -9.69 6.54
C LEU A 84 -11.79 -11.13 7.03
N GLU A 85 -13.00 -11.53 7.42
CA GLU A 85 -13.28 -12.91 7.81
C GLU A 85 -13.13 -13.85 6.60
N SER A 86 -12.65 -15.05 6.87
CA SER A 86 -12.47 -16.13 5.90
C SER A 86 -13.00 -17.43 6.47
N ASP A 87 -13.63 -18.25 5.62
CA ASP A 87 -14.09 -19.59 5.99
C ASP A 87 -12.93 -20.56 6.27
N ASN A 88 -11.72 -20.21 5.81
CA ASN A 88 -10.51 -20.97 6.06
C ASN A 88 -9.65 -20.30 7.13
N ALA A 89 -9.46 -20.98 8.27
CA ALA A 89 -8.69 -20.47 9.40
C ALA A 89 -7.22 -20.11 9.09
N PHE A 90 -6.66 -20.67 8.03
CA PHE A 90 -5.28 -20.42 7.60
C PHE A 90 -5.18 -19.33 6.53
N VAL A 91 -6.30 -18.94 5.92
CA VAL A 91 -6.33 -17.89 4.90
C VAL A 91 -6.86 -16.62 5.52
N GLN A 92 -6.12 -15.54 5.42
CA GLN A 92 -6.48 -14.25 5.98
C GLN A 92 -6.31 -13.14 4.93
N THR A 93 -7.30 -12.27 4.84
CA THR A 93 -7.18 -11.04 4.04
C THR A 93 -7.06 -9.85 4.97
N ALA A 94 -5.96 -9.12 4.88
CA ALA A 94 -5.74 -7.87 5.59
C ALA A 94 -5.74 -6.70 4.60
N ILE A 95 -6.42 -5.62 4.98
CA ILE A 95 -6.46 -4.36 4.23
C ILE A 95 -5.89 -3.28 5.14
N THR A 96 -4.78 -2.68 4.75
CA THR A 96 -4.09 -1.66 5.53
C THR A 96 -4.08 -0.34 4.78
N ILE A 97 -4.59 0.70 5.43
CA ILE A 97 -4.46 2.08 4.95
C ILE A 97 -3.00 2.49 5.13
N VAL A 98 -2.46 3.06 4.08
CA VAL A 98 -1.08 3.53 4.07
C VAL A 98 -0.88 4.66 5.08
N PRO A 99 0.00 4.50 6.09
CA PRO A 99 0.23 5.52 7.11
C PRO A 99 1.22 6.59 6.65
N ALA A 100 1.12 7.78 7.23
CA ALA A 100 2.02 8.89 6.96
C ALA A 100 3.47 8.62 7.43
N ASP A 101 3.63 7.81 8.46
CA ASP A 101 4.92 7.34 8.97
C ASP A 101 4.78 5.98 9.69
N ALA A 102 5.94 5.39 10.06
CA ALA A 102 6.04 4.02 10.58
C ALA A 102 5.17 3.71 11.81
N ASN A 103 4.94 4.68 12.64
CA ASN A 103 4.25 4.52 13.92
C ASN A 103 2.97 5.36 13.98
N SER A 104 2.53 5.90 12.83
CA SER A 104 1.41 6.80 12.75
C SER A 104 0.08 6.05 12.55
N SER A 105 -0.94 6.49 13.24
CA SER A 105 -2.34 6.17 12.93
C SER A 105 -2.97 7.20 11.99
N THR A 106 -2.14 8.06 11.39
CA THR A 106 -2.57 9.08 10.44
C THR A 106 -2.43 8.55 9.02
N PRO A 107 -3.49 8.55 8.22
CA PRO A 107 -3.42 8.14 6.81
C PRO A 107 -2.51 9.07 6.00
N LEU A 108 -1.74 8.51 5.07
CA LEU A 108 -0.95 9.28 4.13
C LEU A 108 -1.83 9.78 2.99
N GLY A 109 -1.97 11.10 2.89
CA GLY A 109 -2.59 11.75 1.73
C GLY A 109 -1.53 12.36 0.82
N LEU A 110 -1.53 12.00 -0.45
CA LEU A 110 -0.61 12.50 -1.45
C LEU A 110 -1.30 13.50 -2.36
N THR A 111 -0.76 14.71 -2.48
CA THR A 111 -1.16 15.65 -3.53
C THR A 111 -0.71 15.12 -4.89
N SER A 112 -1.27 15.66 -6.00
CA SER A 112 -0.84 15.29 -7.36
C SER A 112 0.65 15.50 -7.58
N GLU A 113 1.21 16.56 -7.01
CA GLU A 113 2.64 16.86 -7.09
C GLU A 113 3.49 15.85 -6.33
N GLN A 114 3.12 15.54 -5.08
CA GLN A 114 3.80 14.53 -4.28
C GLN A 114 3.75 13.15 -4.93
N LEU A 115 2.62 12.78 -5.53
CA LEU A 115 2.47 11.52 -6.24
C LEU A 115 3.39 11.48 -7.48
N THR A 116 3.47 12.57 -8.23
CA THR A 116 4.38 12.68 -9.39
C THR A 116 5.84 12.54 -8.95
N GLN A 117 6.23 13.17 -7.85
CA GLN A 117 7.59 13.05 -7.29
C GLN A 117 7.88 11.62 -6.82
N ALA A 118 6.93 10.97 -6.16
CA ALA A 118 7.07 9.58 -5.73
C ALA A 118 7.27 8.64 -6.94
N MET A 119 6.49 8.82 -7.99
CA MET A 119 6.62 8.04 -9.23
C MET A 119 7.98 8.24 -9.91
N ALA A 120 8.51 9.47 -9.92
CA ALA A 120 9.83 9.78 -10.48
C ALA A 120 10.98 9.12 -9.69
N GLN A 121 10.78 8.85 -8.39
CA GLN A 121 11.77 8.23 -7.51
C GLN A 121 11.48 6.75 -7.21
N LYS A 122 10.59 6.12 -7.96
CA LYS A 122 10.12 4.75 -7.72
C LYS A 122 11.27 3.74 -7.58
N ASP A 123 12.21 3.75 -8.51
CA ASP A 123 13.32 2.80 -8.50
C ASP A 123 14.23 2.96 -7.29
N LYS A 124 14.46 4.21 -6.86
CA LYS A 124 15.22 4.52 -5.65
C LYS A 124 14.48 4.02 -4.41
N ALA A 125 13.17 4.28 -4.31
CA ALA A 125 12.33 3.81 -3.22
C ALA A 125 12.35 2.28 -3.11
N ILE A 126 12.22 1.58 -4.22
CA ILE A 126 12.30 0.11 -4.28
C ILE A 126 13.66 -0.40 -3.78
N ALA A 127 14.76 0.20 -4.23
CA ALA A 127 16.11 -0.20 -3.83
C ALA A 127 16.35 -0.01 -2.33
N GLU A 128 15.90 1.11 -1.76
CA GLU A 128 16.02 1.40 -0.32
C GLU A 128 15.22 0.41 0.53
N VAL A 129 13.98 0.10 0.13
CA VAL A 129 13.13 -0.85 0.85
C VAL A 129 13.71 -2.26 0.79
N LYS A 130 14.17 -2.71 -0.36
CA LYS A 130 14.84 -4.03 -0.49
C LYS A 130 16.04 -4.17 0.45
N GLY A 131 16.78 -3.09 0.67
CA GLY A 131 17.91 -3.08 1.60
C GLY A 131 17.52 -3.21 3.08
N GLN A 132 16.29 -2.86 3.45
CA GLN A 132 15.86 -2.79 4.86
C GLN A 132 15.02 -3.98 5.33
N VAL A 133 14.38 -4.73 4.45
CA VAL A 133 13.29 -5.66 4.81
C VAL A 133 13.75 -7.12 4.97
N GLY A 134 14.88 -7.51 4.44
CA GLY A 134 15.53 -8.81 4.67
C GLY A 134 14.58 -10.03 4.69
N ASN A 135 14.68 -10.84 5.74
CA ASN A 135 13.96 -12.10 5.87
C ASN A 135 12.43 -11.98 5.99
N SER A 136 11.93 -10.83 6.43
CA SER A 136 10.47 -10.60 6.54
C SER A 136 9.77 -10.62 5.19
N MET A 137 10.44 -10.19 4.12
CA MET A 137 9.89 -10.23 2.76
C MET A 137 9.81 -11.64 2.20
N ALA A 138 10.76 -12.50 2.49
CA ALA A 138 10.74 -13.89 2.06
C ALA A 138 9.51 -14.63 2.62
N THR A 139 9.19 -14.39 3.89
CA THR A 139 7.99 -14.94 4.53
C THR A 139 6.72 -14.39 3.91
N LEU A 140 6.66 -13.08 3.71
CA LEU A 140 5.49 -12.43 3.11
C LEU A 140 5.26 -12.92 1.68
N LYS A 141 6.30 -13.00 0.86
CA LYS A 141 6.26 -13.57 -0.50
C LYS A 141 5.71 -14.99 -0.51
N LYS A 142 6.16 -15.85 0.42
CA LYS A 142 5.74 -17.24 0.50
C LYS A 142 4.25 -17.38 0.85
N CYS A 143 3.73 -16.49 1.70
CA CYS A 143 2.35 -16.55 2.19
C CYS A 143 1.37 -15.83 1.28
N THR A 144 1.77 -14.79 0.55
CA THR A 144 0.86 -13.96 -0.25
C THR A 144 0.33 -14.74 -1.45
N LYS A 145 -0.99 -14.80 -1.57
CA LYS A 145 -1.70 -15.46 -2.67
C LYS A 145 -2.30 -14.46 -3.66
N LYS A 146 -2.81 -13.34 -3.14
CA LYS A 146 -3.39 -12.26 -3.93
C LYS A 146 -3.04 -10.92 -3.31
N MET A 147 -2.96 -9.91 -4.14
CA MET A 147 -2.74 -8.54 -3.71
C MET A 147 -3.58 -7.58 -4.54
N ALA A 148 -3.96 -6.48 -3.92
CA ALA A 148 -4.56 -5.35 -4.61
C ALA A 148 -4.21 -4.04 -3.92
N VAL A 149 -4.25 -2.99 -4.70
CA VAL A 149 -4.13 -1.61 -4.24
C VAL A 149 -5.38 -0.86 -4.66
N GLY A 150 -6.07 -0.29 -3.68
CA GLY A 150 -7.18 0.63 -3.90
C GLY A 150 -6.80 2.04 -3.46
N ALA A 151 -7.24 3.03 -4.19
CA ALA A 151 -7.03 4.43 -3.84
C ALA A 151 -8.32 5.23 -3.99
N VAL A 152 -8.48 6.26 -3.17
CA VAL A 152 -9.58 7.22 -3.23
C VAL A 152 -9.07 8.64 -3.09
N LYS A 153 -9.76 9.59 -3.70
CA LYS A 153 -9.45 11.00 -3.58
C LYS A 153 -10.36 11.64 -2.51
N LYS A 154 -9.77 12.38 -1.59
CA LYS A 154 -10.45 13.20 -0.59
C LYS A 154 -9.85 14.60 -0.66
N GLY A 155 -10.67 15.58 -1.08
CA GLY A 155 -10.15 16.92 -1.36
C GLY A 155 -9.11 16.91 -2.48
N ASP A 156 -7.94 17.46 -2.20
CA ASP A 156 -6.79 17.54 -3.13
C ASP A 156 -5.78 16.40 -2.96
N LYS A 157 -6.06 15.44 -2.07
CA LYS A 157 -5.15 14.35 -1.73
C LYS A 157 -5.71 12.98 -2.12
N THR A 158 -4.82 12.09 -2.47
CA THR A 158 -5.11 10.68 -2.76
C THR A 158 -4.62 9.81 -1.61
N TYR A 159 -5.50 8.94 -1.11
CA TYR A 159 -5.24 7.98 -0.04
C TYR A 159 -5.25 6.58 -0.60
N VAL A 160 -4.43 5.71 -0.04
CA VAL A 160 -4.19 4.36 -0.57
C VAL A 160 -4.39 3.31 0.51
N ALA A 161 -4.95 2.18 0.15
CA ALA A 161 -4.98 0.97 0.98
C ALA A 161 -4.45 -0.23 0.20
N ILE A 162 -3.68 -1.06 0.88
CA ILE A 162 -3.11 -2.29 0.35
C ILE A 162 -3.90 -3.47 0.92
N ALA A 163 -4.43 -4.31 0.05
CA ALA A 163 -5.11 -5.55 0.40
C ALA A 163 -4.23 -6.74 0.05
N MET A 164 -4.03 -7.64 1.00
CA MET A 164 -3.28 -8.89 0.79
C MET A 164 -4.06 -10.07 1.35
N THR A 165 -4.25 -11.10 0.53
CA THR A 165 -4.72 -12.40 0.98
C THR A 165 -3.51 -13.30 1.18
N MET A 166 -3.36 -13.82 2.38
CA MET A 166 -2.25 -14.67 2.80
C MET A 166 -2.74 -16.04 3.24
N ASP A 167 -1.97 -17.06 2.91
CA ASP A 167 -2.12 -18.42 3.40
C ASP A 167 -1.00 -18.71 4.41
N LEU A 168 -1.38 -18.79 5.67
CA LEU A 168 -0.46 -18.96 6.80
C LEU A 168 -0.14 -20.41 7.10
N SER A 169 -0.74 -21.38 6.40
CA SER A 169 -0.52 -22.82 6.63
C SER A 169 0.94 -23.23 6.55
N SER A 170 1.72 -22.56 5.69
CA SER A 170 3.13 -22.87 5.45
C SER A 170 4.11 -22.27 6.48
N VAL A 171 3.64 -21.40 7.39
CA VAL A 171 4.48 -20.75 8.41
C VAL A 171 4.08 -21.09 9.83
N MET A 172 3.02 -21.89 10.01
CA MET A 172 2.54 -22.36 11.30
C MET A 172 2.94 -23.83 11.60
N GLN A 173 3.81 -24.42 10.76
CA GLN A 173 4.39 -25.74 10.97
C GLN A 173 5.72 -25.66 11.70
#